data_49dbd49de8201b24f69514dc704c17bd
#
_entry.id   49dbd49de8201b24f69514dc704c17bd
#
_cell.length_a   1.000
_cell.length_b   1.000
_cell.length_c   1.000
_cell.angle_alpha   90.00
_cell.angle_beta   90.00
_cell.angle_gamma   90.00
#
_symmetry.space_group_name_H-M   'P 1'
#
loop_
_entity.id
_entity.type
_entity.pdbx_description
1 polymer ?
#
loop_
_entity_poly.entity_id
_entity_poly.type
_entity_poly.pdbx_seq_one_letter_code
_entity_poly.pdbx_strand_id
1 'polypeptide(L)'
;MREIDSENVARILAELGWISPEEPLQVRVLTGGVSNMVMHVDRESPGGGSISRKEFVLKQARHQLAVEEPWFCSVERLEREVLVLKTCQGLLQTEQAFPLAVGVPRLLAEDAGEHLYAMESAGVGHRTWKEDLLAGHLDSRVAVASGWLLGLLHGASWGDSHLARVIGDQQFFEDLRLDPYYRQVARGAPELASELDELIETARQPICLVHGDMSPKNLLVNDSQLMLIDFEVGHFGDPAFDLGFFQTHLLLKTLRAGQQAPDYWELVTCFQESYWQQLGITGQGMPVDDLKERSLRHLGGCLLARVDGKSPVDYLDERFKEVVRRIGRDLLCRQIVSWDTVCQQVLSGASAL
;
A
#
# COMPACT_ATOMS: atom_id res chain seq x y z
N MET A 1 7.79 -13.17 22.50
CA MET A 1 7.14 -13.56 21.21
C MET A 1 7.58 -14.97 20.83
N ARG A 2 6.65 -15.86 20.57
CA ARG A 2 6.87 -17.20 19.99
C ARG A 2 6.57 -17.10 18.49
N GLU A 3 7.50 -17.50 17.64
CA GLU A 3 7.22 -17.51 16.19
C GLU A 3 6.16 -18.57 15.88
N ILE A 4 5.12 -18.17 15.12
CA ILE A 4 4.06 -19.08 14.69
C ILE A 4 4.49 -19.86 13.45
N ASP A 5 4.12 -21.14 13.43
CA ASP A 5 4.24 -22.04 12.28
C ASP A 5 3.01 -22.94 12.17
N SER A 6 2.95 -23.77 11.13
CA SER A 6 1.82 -24.68 10.91
C SER A 6 1.64 -25.74 11.99
N GLU A 7 2.68 -26.04 12.80
CA GLU A 7 2.65 -27.08 13.84
C GLU A 7 2.19 -26.51 15.18
N ASN A 8 2.52 -25.25 15.49
CA ASN A 8 2.30 -24.66 16.81
C ASN A 8 1.13 -23.66 16.87
N VAL A 9 0.67 -23.13 15.73
CA VAL A 9 -0.31 -22.03 15.68
C VAL A 9 -1.62 -22.39 16.40
N ALA A 10 -2.16 -23.61 16.22
CA ALA A 10 -3.39 -24.03 16.87
C ALA A 10 -3.28 -23.97 18.41
N ARG A 11 -2.16 -24.45 18.96
CA ARG A 11 -1.89 -24.39 20.41
C ARG A 11 -1.79 -22.94 20.90
N ILE A 12 -1.07 -22.08 20.19
CA ILE A 12 -0.91 -20.66 20.57
C ILE A 12 -2.27 -19.96 20.56
N LEU A 13 -3.09 -20.15 19.52
CA LEU A 13 -4.42 -19.54 19.45
C LEU A 13 -5.36 -20.03 20.58
N ALA A 14 -5.27 -21.31 20.95
CA ALA A 14 -6.04 -21.84 22.07
C ALA A 14 -5.56 -21.26 23.41
N GLU A 15 -4.25 -21.14 23.65
CA GLU A 15 -3.68 -20.50 24.84
C GLU A 15 -4.09 -19.02 24.96
N LEU A 16 -4.21 -18.29 23.84
CA LEU A 16 -4.72 -16.93 23.79
C LEU A 16 -6.27 -16.84 23.96
N GLY A 17 -6.96 -17.98 23.99
CA GLY A 17 -8.41 -18.02 24.07
C GLY A 17 -9.13 -17.56 22.80
N TRP A 18 -8.42 -17.54 21.66
CA TRP A 18 -9.00 -17.12 20.38
C TRP A 18 -9.83 -18.22 19.72
N ILE A 19 -9.47 -19.47 19.97
CA ILE A 19 -10.18 -20.66 19.52
C ILE A 19 -10.35 -21.64 20.68
N SER A 20 -11.18 -22.68 20.50
CA SER A 20 -11.27 -23.78 21.46
C SER A 20 -10.02 -24.67 21.43
N PRO A 21 -9.57 -25.21 22.58
CA PRO A 21 -8.59 -26.30 22.62
C PRO A 21 -9.06 -27.47 21.75
N GLU A 22 -8.11 -28.14 21.09
CA GLU A 22 -8.38 -29.29 20.22
C GLU A 22 -9.27 -29.04 18.99
N GLU A 23 -9.57 -27.80 18.68
CA GLU A 23 -10.31 -27.45 17.46
C GLU A 23 -9.45 -27.73 16.21
N PRO A 24 -9.97 -28.55 15.25
CA PRO A 24 -9.21 -28.83 14.04
C PRO A 24 -9.13 -27.60 13.15
N LEU A 25 -7.91 -27.21 12.79
CA LEU A 25 -7.61 -26.10 11.92
C LEU A 25 -6.97 -26.59 10.62
N GLN A 26 -7.37 -26.01 9.51
CA GLN A 26 -6.61 -26.04 8.27
C GLN A 26 -5.84 -24.72 8.13
N VAL A 27 -4.52 -24.81 8.15
CA VAL A 27 -3.64 -23.63 8.13
C VAL A 27 -2.84 -23.64 6.83
N ARG A 28 -2.86 -22.53 6.14
CA ARG A 28 -2.08 -22.30 4.90
C ARG A 28 -1.25 -21.04 5.05
N VAL A 29 0.06 -21.17 4.97
CA VAL A 29 0.97 -20.01 4.91
C VAL A 29 0.74 -19.27 3.59
N LEU A 30 0.48 -17.96 3.69
CA LEU A 30 0.34 -17.09 2.53
C LEU A 30 1.73 -16.54 2.17
N THR A 31 2.12 -16.75 0.91
CA THR A 31 3.40 -16.29 0.37
C THR A 31 3.24 -14.92 -0.29
N GLY A 32 4.32 -14.12 -0.36
CA GLY A 32 4.35 -12.83 -1.04
C GLY A 32 4.63 -11.61 -0.15
N GLY A 33 4.54 -11.74 1.18
CA GLY A 33 5.02 -10.74 2.13
C GLY A 33 6.43 -11.07 2.63
N VAL A 34 7.28 -10.05 2.79
CA VAL A 34 8.65 -10.22 3.30
C VAL A 34 8.79 -9.86 4.77
N SER A 35 7.94 -8.98 5.29
CA SER A 35 8.02 -8.41 6.64
C SER A 35 7.32 -9.25 7.70
N ASN A 36 6.31 -10.04 7.33
CA ASN A 36 5.46 -10.75 8.27
C ASN A 36 5.29 -12.22 7.91
N MET A 37 5.01 -13.06 8.93
CA MET A 37 4.39 -14.36 8.74
C MET A 37 2.89 -14.15 8.59
N VAL A 38 2.31 -14.61 7.48
CA VAL A 38 0.87 -14.48 7.22
C VAL A 38 0.29 -15.87 6.97
N MET A 39 -0.78 -16.20 7.69
CA MET A 39 -1.44 -17.51 7.59
C MET A 39 -2.94 -17.33 7.37
N HIS A 40 -3.50 -18.07 6.44
CA HIS A 40 -4.95 -18.27 6.34
C HIS A 40 -5.33 -19.47 7.21
N VAL A 41 -6.32 -19.27 8.07
CA VAL A 41 -6.86 -20.29 8.96
C VAL A 41 -8.30 -20.55 8.57
N ASP A 42 -8.63 -21.82 8.32
CA ASP A 42 -9.99 -22.33 8.10
C ASP A 42 -10.35 -23.31 9.24
N ARG A 43 -11.56 -23.16 9.77
CA ARG A 43 -12.12 -23.91 10.90
C ARG A 43 -13.30 -24.72 10.42
N GLU A 44 -13.30 -26.03 10.60
CA GLU A 44 -14.43 -26.87 10.19
C GLU A 44 -15.73 -26.46 10.89
N SER A 45 -15.65 -26.24 12.20
CA SER A 45 -16.80 -25.84 13.04
C SER A 45 -16.30 -24.93 14.16
N PRO A 46 -16.52 -23.61 14.12
CA PRO A 46 -16.13 -22.74 15.22
C PRO A 46 -16.78 -23.17 16.53
N GLY A 47 -15.97 -23.72 17.45
CA GLY A 47 -16.47 -24.33 18.69
C GLY A 47 -16.51 -23.38 19.88
N GLY A 48 -15.78 -22.29 19.87
CA GLY A 48 -15.65 -21.34 20.98
C GLY A 48 -14.43 -20.47 20.83
N GLY A 49 -14.11 -19.71 21.88
CA GLY A 49 -13.07 -18.69 21.85
C GLY A 49 -13.60 -17.31 21.39
N SER A 50 -12.73 -16.31 21.38
CA SER A 50 -13.09 -14.94 21.04
C SER A 50 -13.34 -14.72 19.53
N ILE A 51 -12.76 -15.55 18.66
CA ILE A 51 -12.98 -15.50 17.23
C ILE A 51 -14.13 -16.43 16.83
N SER A 52 -15.22 -15.87 16.36
CA SER A 52 -16.40 -16.63 15.92
C SER A 52 -16.44 -16.92 14.40
N ARG A 53 -15.47 -16.40 13.65
CA ARG A 53 -15.40 -16.59 12.19
C ARG A 53 -14.93 -17.98 11.82
N LYS A 54 -15.48 -18.55 10.73
CA LYS A 54 -15.04 -19.81 10.17
C LYS A 54 -13.64 -19.69 9.55
N GLU A 55 -13.38 -18.59 8.85
CA GLU A 55 -12.08 -18.32 8.25
C GLU A 55 -11.56 -16.94 8.67
N PHE A 56 -10.25 -16.85 8.83
CA PHE A 56 -9.57 -15.60 9.17
C PHE A 56 -8.10 -15.65 8.74
N VAL A 57 -7.45 -14.48 8.74
CA VAL A 57 -6.02 -14.34 8.46
C VAL A 57 -5.30 -13.95 9.73
N LEU A 58 -4.19 -14.65 10.01
CA LEU A 58 -3.23 -14.30 11.06
C LEU A 58 -2.06 -13.56 10.45
N LYS A 59 -1.57 -12.53 11.14
CA LYS A 59 -0.35 -11.83 10.78
C LYS A 59 0.52 -11.67 12.02
N GLN A 60 1.79 -12.08 11.92
CA GLN A 60 2.81 -11.92 12.96
C GLN A 60 4.06 -11.28 12.37
N ALA A 61 4.61 -10.28 13.06
CA ALA A 61 5.82 -9.60 12.64
C ALA A 61 7.05 -10.51 12.73
N ARG A 62 7.95 -10.42 11.73
CA ARG A 62 9.27 -11.06 11.77
C ARG A 62 10.32 -10.06 12.22
N HIS A 63 11.30 -10.49 13.01
CA HIS A 63 12.45 -9.66 13.37
C HIS A 63 13.33 -9.30 12.17
N GLN A 64 13.50 -10.24 11.25
CA GLN A 64 14.25 -10.06 10.00
C GLN A 64 13.30 -10.25 8.82
N LEU A 65 13.35 -9.33 7.88
CA LEU A 65 12.59 -9.44 6.64
C LEU A 65 13.13 -10.61 5.79
N ALA A 66 12.24 -11.30 5.10
CA ALA A 66 12.59 -12.43 4.23
C ALA A 66 13.08 -11.94 2.85
N VAL A 67 14.25 -11.29 2.84
CA VAL A 67 14.93 -10.77 1.64
C VAL A 67 16.39 -11.24 1.64
N GLU A 68 17.05 -11.23 0.46
CA GLU A 68 18.43 -11.71 0.32
C GLU A 68 19.44 -10.89 1.14
N GLU A 69 19.31 -9.56 1.13
CA GLU A 69 20.13 -8.68 1.97
C GLU A 69 19.51 -8.54 3.36
N PRO A 70 20.30 -8.62 4.46
CA PRO A 70 19.79 -8.45 5.81
C PRO A 70 19.06 -7.10 5.97
N TRP A 71 17.76 -7.16 6.25
CA TRP A 71 16.94 -6.00 6.51
C TRP A 71 16.14 -6.26 7.79
N PHE A 72 16.45 -5.47 8.82
CA PHE A 72 15.82 -5.57 10.13
C PHE A 72 14.83 -4.41 10.31
N CYS A 73 13.70 -4.73 10.90
CA CYS A 73 12.71 -3.73 11.33
C CYS A 73 12.09 -4.20 12.65
N SER A 74 11.81 -3.27 13.55
CA SER A 74 11.18 -3.62 14.83
C SER A 74 9.86 -4.33 14.63
N VAL A 75 9.59 -5.35 15.45
CA VAL A 75 8.32 -6.10 15.44
C VAL A 75 7.13 -5.24 15.91
N GLU A 76 7.38 -4.16 16.63
CA GLU A 76 6.38 -3.16 17.06
C GLU A 76 5.64 -2.50 15.90
N ARG A 77 6.13 -2.65 14.65
CA ARG A 77 5.39 -2.23 13.46
C ARG A 77 4.03 -2.92 13.33
N LEU A 78 3.86 -4.12 13.94
CA LEU A 78 2.57 -4.79 13.93
C LEU A 78 1.53 -4.05 14.78
N GLU A 79 1.95 -3.48 15.91
CA GLU A 79 1.09 -2.65 16.75
C GLU A 79 0.68 -1.37 15.99
N ARG A 80 1.62 -0.79 15.24
CA ARG A 80 1.34 0.33 14.33
C ARG A 80 0.33 -0.09 13.26
N GLU A 81 0.51 -1.24 12.65
CA GLU A 81 -0.40 -1.78 11.64
C GLU A 81 -1.83 -1.93 12.19
N VAL A 82 -1.97 -2.53 13.37
CA VAL A 82 -3.28 -2.68 14.03
C VAL A 82 -3.91 -1.33 14.34
N LEU A 83 -3.13 -0.36 14.81
CA LEU A 83 -3.61 0.99 15.12
C LEU A 83 -4.11 1.73 13.87
N VAL A 84 -3.36 1.67 12.78
CA VAL A 84 -3.75 2.28 11.50
C VAL A 84 -4.96 1.57 10.89
N LEU A 85 -5.01 0.23 10.96
CA LEU A 85 -6.18 -0.54 10.52
C LEU A 85 -7.46 -0.12 11.28
N LYS A 86 -7.41 -0.01 12.61
CA LYS A 86 -8.53 0.49 13.42
C LYS A 86 -8.95 1.91 13.02
N THR A 87 -7.98 2.77 12.74
CA THR A 87 -8.23 4.14 12.27
C THR A 87 -8.97 4.12 10.93
N CYS A 88 -8.49 3.34 9.96
CA CYS A 88 -9.16 3.19 8.66
C CYS A 88 -10.57 2.64 8.79
N GLN A 89 -10.79 1.62 9.65
CA GLN A 89 -12.13 1.10 9.93
C GLN A 89 -13.09 2.17 10.47
N GLY A 90 -12.61 3.07 11.33
CA GLY A 90 -13.37 4.19 11.85
C GLY A 90 -13.74 5.21 10.77
N LEU A 91 -12.83 5.51 9.86
CA LEU A 91 -13.04 6.47 8.78
C LEU A 91 -13.97 5.94 7.67
N LEU A 92 -14.03 4.62 7.47
CA LEU A 92 -14.79 3.95 6.40
C LEU A 92 -16.26 3.66 6.77
N GLN A 93 -16.82 4.27 7.80
CA GLN A 93 -18.23 4.07 8.22
C GLN A 93 -19.26 4.77 7.32
N THR A 94 -18.84 5.34 6.20
CA THR A 94 -19.69 6.08 5.26
C THR A 94 -20.39 5.13 4.28
N GLU A 95 -21.67 5.38 3.98
CA GLU A 95 -22.39 4.66 2.92
C GLU A 95 -21.68 4.83 1.57
N GLN A 96 -21.49 3.72 0.88
CA GLN A 96 -20.78 3.67 -0.39
C GLN A 96 -21.74 3.41 -1.53
N ALA A 97 -21.71 4.26 -2.55
CA ALA A 97 -22.51 4.11 -3.76
C ALA A 97 -21.64 3.63 -4.95
N PHE A 98 -20.87 2.56 -4.75
CA PHE A 98 -20.02 1.99 -5.79
C PHE A 98 -20.46 0.60 -6.24
N PRO A 99 -20.12 0.19 -7.48
CA PRO A 99 -20.35 -1.18 -7.95
C PRO A 99 -19.56 -2.23 -7.15
N LEU A 100 -18.44 -1.83 -6.50
CA LEU A 100 -17.62 -2.68 -5.64
C LEU A 100 -17.81 -2.26 -4.18
N ALA A 101 -17.97 -3.22 -3.28
CA ALA A 101 -17.85 -2.96 -1.85
C ALA A 101 -16.37 -2.65 -1.52
N VAL A 102 -16.11 -1.44 -1.02
CA VAL A 102 -14.74 -0.99 -0.71
C VAL A 102 -14.51 -1.02 0.80
N GLY A 103 -13.41 -1.58 1.26
CA GLY A 103 -13.14 -1.68 2.68
C GLY A 103 -11.71 -2.06 3.04
N VAL A 104 -11.55 -2.27 4.34
CA VAL A 104 -10.35 -2.83 4.97
C VAL A 104 -10.77 -4.04 5.80
N PRO A 105 -9.86 -5.00 6.10
CA PRO A 105 -10.20 -6.15 6.93
C PRO A 105 -10.70 -5.72 8.29
N ARG A 106 -11.68 -6.42 8.84
CA ARG A 106 -12.07 -6.22 10.22
C ARG A 106 -11.07 -6.90 11.14
N LEU A 107 -10.56 -6.18 12.15
CA LEU A 107 -9.77 -6.78 13.23
C LEU A 107 -10.65 -7.70 14.06
N LEU A 108 -10.19 -8.93 14.32
CA LEU A 108 -10.91 -9.94 15.08
C LEU A 108 -10.33 -10.14 16.48
N ALA A 109 -9.01 -10.15 16.59
CA ALA A 109 -8.27 -10.27 17.84
C ALA A 109 -6.84 -9.74 17.67
N GLU A 110 -6.21 -9.35 18.78
CA GLU A 110 -4.81 -8.89 18.81
C GLU A 110 -4.14 -9.31 20.11
N ASP A 111 -2.85 -9.60 20.07
CA ASP A 111 -1.99 -9.83 21.21
C ASP A 111 -0.62 -9.16 21.01
N ALA A 112 -0.36 -8.11 21.81
CA ALA A 112 0.88 -7.35 21.73
C ALA A 112 2.10 -8.15 22.21
N GLY A 113 1.92 -9.09 23.17
CA GLY A 113 3.01 -9.91 23.71
C GLY A 113 3.57 -10.90 22.70
N GLU A 114 2.72 -11.41 21.81
CA GLU A 114 3.12 -12.31 20.73
C GLU A 114 3.31 -11.56 19.39
N HIS A 115 3.12 -10.25 19.36
CA HIS A 115 3.11 -9.44 18.14
C HIS A 115 2.30 -10.10 17.02
N LEU A 116 1.06 -10.47 17.37
CA LEU A 116 0.16 -11.28 16.56
C LEU A 116 -1.23 -10.63 16.50
N TYR A 117 -1.85 -10.60 15.35
CA TYR A 117 -3.26 -10.28 15.26
C TYR A 117 -3.99 -11.16 14.24
N ALA A 118 -5.32 -11.25 14.43
CA ALA A 118 -6.23 -11.91 13.53
C ALA A 118 -7.14 -10.89 12.86
N MET A 119 -7.33 -11.02 11.57
CA MET A 119 -8.22 -10.16 10.76
C MET A 119 -9.14 -10.99 9.89
N GLU A 120 -10.22 -10.37 9.43
CA GLU A 120 -11.15 -10.96 8.49
C GLU A 120 -10.45 -11.37 7.19
N SER A 121 -10.76 -12.57 6.70
CA SER A 121 -10.33 -13.03 5.39
C SER A 121 -11.08 -12.27 4.30
N ALA A 122 -10.40 -11.95 3.21
CA ALA A 122 -11.05 -11.42 2.01
C ALA A 122 -11.96 -12.44 1.33
N GLY A 123 -11.93 -13.71 1.79
CA GLY A 123 -12.76 -14.78 1.28
C GLY A 123 -12.18 -15.49 0.04
N VAL A 124 -12.96 -16.41 -0.51
CA VAL A 124 -12.53 -17.22 -1.67
C VAL A 124 -12.60 -16.39 -2.96
N GLY A 125 -11.62 -16.60 -3.85
CA GLY A 125 -11.61 -16.01 -5.19
C GLY A 125 -11.00 -14.59 -5.24
N HIS A 126 -10.46 -14.08 -4.14
CA HIS A 126 -9.67 -12.85 -4.17
C HIS A 126 -8.30 -13.11 -4.80
N ARG A 127 -7.85 -12.12 -5.55
CA ARG A 127 -6.51 -12.00 -6.11
C ARG A 127 -6.00 -10.59 -5.87
N THR A 128 -4.71 -10.38 -5.97
CA THR A 128 -4.16 -9.01 -5.92
C THR A 128 -4.45 -8.30 -7.24
N TRP A 129 -4.78 -7.01 -7.18
CA TRP A 129 -4.91 -6.23 -8.42
C TRP A 129 -3.61 -6.20 -9.23
N LYS A 130 -2.45 -6.39 -8.57
CA LYS A 130 -1.17 -6.57 -9.26
C LYS A 130 -1.21 -7.76 -10.24
N GLU A 131 -1.75 -8.90 -9.80
CA GLU A 131 -1.88 -10.10 -10.65
C GLU A 131 -2.77 -9.83 -11.84
N ASP A 132 -3.94 -9.19 -11.65
CA ASP A 132 -4.84 -8.81 -12.72
C ASP A 132 -4.16 -7.90 -13.75
N LEU A 133 -3.52 -6.83 -13.28
CA LEU A 133 -2.83 -5.88 -14.15
C LEU A 133 -1.67 -6.54 -14.93
N LEU A 134 -0.93 -7.47 -14.34
CA LEU A 134 0.14 -8.19 -15.03
C LEU A 134 -0.40 -9.22 -16.03
N ALA A 135 -1.60 -9.74 -15.81
CA ALA A 135 -2.31 -10.65 -16.72
C ALA A 135 -3.08 -9.91 -17.84
N GLY A 136 -3.13 -8.56 -17.81
CA GLY A 136 -3.88 -7.78 -18.79
C GLY A 136 -5.38 -7.66 -18.48
N HIS A 137 -5.81 -8.02 -17.27
CA HIS A 137 -7.19 -7.84 -16.83
C HIS A 137 -7.38 -6.41 -16.29
N LEU A 138 -8.02 -5.57 -17.11
CA LEU A 138 -8.22 -4.15 -16.80
C LEU A 138 -9.67 -3.94 -16.36
N ASP A 139 -9.85 -3.55 -15.10
CA ASP A 139 -11.15 -3.20 -14.52
C ASP A 139 -11.09 -1.76 -13.98
N SER A 140 -11.70 -0.82 -14.70
CA SER A 140 -11.75 0.59 -14.30
C SER A 140 -12.51 0.81 -12.98
N ARG A 141 -13.43 -0.10 -12.60
CA ARG A 141 -14.12 -0.02 -11.30
C ARG A 141 -13.13 -0.10 -10.14
N VAL A 142 -12.07 -0.92 -10.28
CA VAL A 142 -11.02 -1.06 -9.26
C VAL A 142 -10.20 0.23 -9.16
N ALA A 143 -9.87 0.87 -10.28
CA ALA A 143 -9.16 2.15 -10.29
C ALA A 143 -10.00 3.26 -9.63
N VAL A 144 -11.30 3.36 -9.98
CA VAL A 144 -12.26 4.31 -9.37
C VAL A 144 -12.37 4.06 -7.86
N ALA A 145 -12.57 2.80 -7.45
CA ALA A 145 -12.71 2.43 -6.04
C ALA A 145 -11.43 2.74 -5.23
N SER A 146 -10.25 2.53 -5.83
CA SER A 146 -8.95 2.85 -5.21
C SER A 146 -8.76 4.35 -5.00
N GLY A 147 -9.14 5.16 -6.01
CA GLY A 147 -9.10 6.62 -5.93
C GLY A 147 -10.05 7.16 -4.87
N TRP A 148 -11.28 6.66 -4.85
CA TRP A 148 -12.27 7.01 -3.84
C TRP A 148 -11.79 6.68 -2.42
N LEU A 149 -11.28 5.46 -2.22
CA LEU A 149 -10.80 5.00 -0.92
C LEU A 149 -9.68 5.89 -0.40
N LEU A 150 -8.67 6.15 -1.21
CA LEU A 150 -7.54 6.97 -0.81
C LEU A 150 -7.95 8.43 -0.57
N GLY A 151 -8.81 8.99 -1.42
CA GLY A 151 -9.35 10.34 -1.26
C GLY A 151 -10.19 10.50 0.00
N LEU A 152 -10.96 9.45 0.38
CA LEU A 152 -11.71 9.43 1.63
C LEU A 152 -10.78 9.39 2.84
N LEU A 153 -9.79 8.48 2.87
CA LEU A 153 -8.86 8.34 4.00
C LEU A 153 -8.07 9.63 4.24
N HIS A 154 -7.52 10.22 3.17
CA HIS A 154 -6.79 11.47 3.24
C HIS A 154 -7.69 12.64 3.69
N GLY A 155 -8.84 12.79 3.05
CA GLY A 155 -9.74 13.90 3.33
C GLY A 155 -10.37 13.85 4.71
N ALA A 156 -10.83 12.68 5.16
CA ALA A 156 -11.45 12.50 6.46
C ALA A 156 -10.48 12.63 7.64
N SER A 157 -9.18 12.45 7.40
CA SER A 157 -8.13 12.58 8.42
C SER A 157 -7.33 13.88 8.33
N TRP A 158 -7.65 14.77 7.38
CA TRP A 158 -6.89 15.99 7.11
C TRP A 158 -6.87 16.94 8.32
N GLY A 159 -5.66 17.28 8.78
CA GLY A 159 -5.46 18.20 9.90
C GLY A 159 -5.93 17.68 11.25
N ASP A 160 -6.26 16.39 11.36
CA ASP A 160 -6.73 15.80 12.62
C ASP A 160 -5.59 15.73 13.64
N SER A 161 -5.64 16.62 14.62
CA SER A 161 -4.64 16.72 15.68
C SER A 161 -4.63 15.52 16.63
N HIS A 162 -5.72 14.78 16.74
CA HIS A 162 -5.78 13.53 17.51
C HIS A 162 -5.00 12.44 16.77
N LEU A 163 -5.27 12.22 15.49
CA LEU A 163 -4.56 11.24 14.67
C LEU A 163 -3.07 11.60 14.58
N ALA A 164 -2.72 12.89 14.45
CA ALA A 164 -1.32 13.34 14.46
C ALA A 164 -0.56 12.91 15.74
N ARG A 165 -1.24 12.86 16.90
CA ARG A 165 -0.63 12.36 18.15
C ARG A 165 -0.57 10.84 18.23
N VAL A 166 -1.56 10.15 17.64
CA VAL A 166 -1.73 8.70 17.78
C VAL A 166 -0.85 7.92 16.80
N ILE A 167 -0.78 8.41 15.54
CA ILE A 167 -0.03 7.76 14.46
C ILE A 167 1.05 8.66 13.85
N GLY A 168 1.49 9.70 14.57
CA GLY A 168 2.46 10.69 14.08
C GLY A 168 3.92 10.24 14.09
N ASP A 169 4.26 9.14 14.76
CA ASP A 169 5.58 8.54 14.67
C ASP A 169 5.79 7.94 13.26
N GLN A 170 6.88 8.31 12.61
CA GLN A 170 7.20 7.96 11.23
C GLN A 170 8.42 7.02 11.11
N GLN A 171 8.84 6.37 12.21
CA GLN A 171 10.04 5.54 12.19
C GLN A 171 9.92 4.37 11.19
N PHE A 172 8.76 3.69 11.13
CA PHE A 172 8.58 2.59 10.17
C PHE A 172 8.49 3.08 8.73
N PHE A 173 7.97 4.28 8.50
CA PHE A 173 8.00 4.93 7.18
C PHE A 173 9.45 5.28 6.79
N GLU A 174 10.25 5.77 7.71
CA GLU A 174 11.67 6.00 7.51
C GLU A 174 12.40 4.71 7.10
N ASP A 175 12.25 3.64 7.90
CA ASP A 175 13.00 2.39 7.74
C ASP A 175 12.57 1.57 6.50
N LEU A 176 11.28 1.65 6.13
CA LEU A 176 10.70 0.82 5.09
C LEU A 176 10.43 1.56 3.77
N ARG A 177 10.50 2.90 3.76
CA ARG A 177 10.25 3.73 2.56
C ARG A 177 11.33 4.77 2.31
N LEU A 178 11.56 5.71 3.20
CA LEU A 178 12.45 6.82 2.90
C LEU A 178 13.92 6.37 2.70
N ASP A 179 14.46 5.54 3.61
CA ASP A 179 15.84 5.04 3.46
C ASP A 179 16.01 4.10 2.26
N PRO A 180 15.20 3.01 2.11
CA PRO A 180 15.39 2.08 1.01
C PRO A 180 14.99 2.64 -0.36
N TYR A 181 14.22 3.73 -0.41
CA TYR A 181 13.78 4.37 -1.65
C TYR A 181 14.63 5.61 -1.94
N TYR A 182 14.31 6.74 -1.32
CA TYR A 182 14.88 8.04 -1.68
C TYR A 182 16.37 8.13 -1.33
N ARG A 183 16.78 7.74 -0.11
CA ARG A 183 18.20 7.76 0.23
C ARG A 183 19.02 6.75 -0.55
N GLN A 184 18.44 5.59 -0.87
CA GLN A 184 19.15 4.62 -1.70
C GLN A 184 19.39 5.16 -3.12
N VAL A 185 18.39 5.83 -3.73
CA VAL A 185 18.56 6.52 -5.01
C VAL A 185 19.60 7.62 -4.91
N ALA A 186 19.58 8.43 -3.86
CA ALA A 186 20.56 9.51 -3.65
C ALA A 186 22.00 8.98 -3.52
N ARG A 187 22.20 7.79 -2.91
CA ARG A 187 23.52 7.14 -2.86
C ARG A 187 24.02 6.74 -4.25
N GLY A 188 23.12 6.30 -5.14
CA GLY A 188 23.45 5.90 -6.52
C GLY A 188 23.53 7.08 -7.51
N ALA A 189 22.84 8.20 -7.21
CA ALA A 189 22.77 9.40 -8.04
C ALA A 189 22.93 10.66 -7.17
N PRO A 190 24.16 10.97 -6.72
CA PRO A 190 24.42 12.10 -5.79
C PRO A 190 23.98 13.47 -6.35
N GLU A 191 23.90 13.62 -7.66
CA GLU A 191 23.41 14.82 -8.33
C GLU A 191 21.92 15.11 -8.07
N LEU A 192 21.16 14.10 -7.58
CA LEU A 192 19.73 14.21 -7.23
C LEU A 192 19.51 14.31 -5.71
N ALA A 193 20.59 14.32 -4.92
CA ALA A 193 20.48 14.21 -3.46
C ALA A 193 19.67 15.38 -2.87
N SER A 194 19.87 16.59 -3.37
CA SER A 194 19.16 17.79 -2.87
C SER A 194 17.66 17.70 -3.09
N GLU A 195 17.23 17.27 -4.27
CA GLU A 195 15.82 17.09 -4.63
C GLU A 195 15.16 15.97 -3.85
N LEU A 196 15.90 14.87 -3.60
CA LEU A 196 15.42 13.74 -2.80
C LEU A 196 15.33 14.08 -1.32
N ASP A 197 16.26 14.86 -0.78
CA ASP A 197 16.20 15.35 0.59
C ASP A 197 14.99 16.29 0.78
N GLU A 198 14.69 17.15 -0.20
CA GLU A 198 13.48 17.97 -0.19
C GLU A 198 12.20 17.12 -0.21
N LEU A 199 12.17 16.02 -0.98
CA LEU A 199 11.04 15.07 -0.95
C LEU A 199 10.88 14.40 0.41
N ILE A 200 11.99 14.03 1.07
CA ILE A 200 11.94 13.43 2.40
C ILE A 200 11.34 14.42 3.40
N GLU A 201 11.75 15.68 3.37
CA GLU A 201 11.20 16.70 4.25
C GLU A 201 9.71 16.98 3.99
N THR A 202 9.28 16.98 2.72
CA THR A 202 7.85 17.14 2.39
C THR A 202 7.04 15.93 2.81
N ALA A 203 7.51 14.69 2.57
CA ALA A 203 6.81 13.46 2.95
C ALA A 203 6.53 13.38 4.47
N ARG A 204 7.40 13.99 5.28
CA ARG A 204 7.29 14.01 6.74
C ARG A 204 6.31 15.05 7.29
N GLN A 205 5.78 15.94 6.45
CA GLN A 205 4.83 16.97 6.91
C GLN A 205 3.56 16.31 7.48
N PRO A 206 3.15 16.64 8.72
CA PRO A 206 2.03 15.98 9.38
C PRO A 206 0.69 16.56 8.89
N ILE A 207 0.15 16.03 7.80
CA ILE A 207 -1.03 16.56 7.11
C ILE A 207 -2.26 15.68 7.33
N CYS A 208 -2.15 14.38 7.05
CA CYS A 208 -3.26 13.42 7.17
C CYS A 208 -2.75 12.00 7.37
N LEU A 209 -3.66 11.03 7.51
CA LEU A 209 -3.34 9.61 7.46
C LEU A 209 -2.77 9.25 6.08
N VAL A 210 -1.58 8.70 6.04
CA VAL A 210 -0.90 8.14 4.86
C VAL A 210 -0.78 6.63 5.05
N HIS A 211 -1.12 5.85 4.03
CA HIS A 211 -0.97 4.39 4.05
C HIS A 211 0.51 3.98 3.96
N GLY A 212 1.29 4.68 3.15
CA GLY A 212 2.74 4.47 2.98
C GLY A 212 3.13 3.25 2.12
N ASP A 213 2.17 2.37 1.78
CA ASP A 213 2.35 1.23 0.85
C ASP A 213 1.12 1.02 -0.05
N MET A 214 0.38 2.09 -0.35
CA MET A 214 -0.76 2.02 -1.28
C MET A 214 -0.27 1.56 -2.65
N SER A 215 -0.62 0.33 -3.04
CA SER A 215 -0.18 -0.25 -4.30
C SER A 215 -1.08 -1.40 -4.74
N PRO A 216 -1.09 -1.77 -6.03
CA PRO A 216 -1.93 -2.87 -6.52
C PRO A 216 -1.66 -4.24 -5.86
N LYS A 217 -0.51 -4.48 -5.24
CA LYS A 217 -0.24 -5.71 -4.49
C LYS A 217 -1.03 -5.78 -3.18
N ASN A 218 -1.37 -4.62 -2.61
CA ASN A 218 -2.08 -4.48 -1.34
C ASN A 218 -3.58 -4.22 -1.52
N LEU A 219 -4.08 -4.35 -2.73
CA LEU A 219 -5.50 -4.34 -3.08
C LEU A 219 -5.94 -5.75 -3.44
N LEU A 220 -6.72 -6.38 -2.57
CA LEU A 220 -7.37 -7.65 -2.84
C LEU A 220 -8.70 -7.39 -3.52
N VAL A 221 -8.92 -7.99 -4.68
CA VAL A 221 -10.08 -7.74 -5.51
C VAL A 221 -10.78 -9.03 -5.93
N ASN A 222 -12.10 -8.95 -6.06
CA ASN A 222 -12.94 -9.90 -6.77
C ASN A 222 -14.04 -9.13 -7.52
N ASP A 223 -15.01 -9.81 -8.09
CA ASP A 223 -16.07 -9.20 -8.93
C ASP A 223 -16.97 -8.21 -8.18
N SER A 224 -17.00 -8.25 -6.84
CA SER A 224 -17.90 -7.47 -5.98
C SER A 224 -17.21 -6.63 -4.91
N GLN A 225 -15.92 -6.85 -4.65
CA GLN A 225 -15.23 -6.24 -3.51
C GLN A 225 -13.81 -5.81 -3.85
N LEU A 226 -13.38 -4.70 -3.22
CA LEU A 226 -12.00 -4.25 -3.08
C LEU A 226 -11.66 -4.14 -1.60
N MET A 227 -10.59 -4.77 -1.16
CA MET A 227 -10.10 -4.72 0.22
C MET A 227 -8.64 -4.25 0.24
N LEU A 228 -8.37 -3.13 0.92
CA LEU A 228 -7.02 -2.63 1.17
C LEU A 228 -6.43 -3.31 2.41
N ILE A 229 -5.18 -3.77 2.29
CA ILE A 229 -4.43 -4.48 3.34
C ILE A 229 -3.03 -3.88 3.52
N ASP A 230 -2.32 -4.32 4.58
CA ASP A 230 -0.90 -4.07 4.83
C ASP A 230 -0.60 -2.63 5.29
N PHE A 231 -1.01 -2.30 6.52
CA PHE A 231 -0.94 -0.96 7.12
C PHE A 231 0.33 -0.69 7.95
N GLU A 232 1.34 -1.55 7.89
CA GLU A 232 2.52 -1.52 8.77
C GLU A 232 3.37 -0.22 8.66
N VAL A 233 3.26 0.48 7.53
CA VAL A 233 3.97 1.74 7.26
C VAL A 233 3.07 2.97 7.46
N GLY A 234 1.81 2.74 7.82
CA GLY A 234 0.82 3.81 7.97
C GLY A 234 1.21 4.80 9.07
N HIS A 235 1.06 6.09 8.76
CA HIS A 235 1.45 7.18 9.65
C HIS A 235 0.66 8.46 9.35
N PHE A 236 0.91 9.52 10.11
CA PHE A 236 0.39 10.85 9.81
C PHE A 236 1.45 11.65 9.06
N GLY A 237 1.24 11.89 7.76
CA GLY A 237 2.23 12.44 6.83
C GLY A 237 1.62 13.20 5.66
N ASP A 238 2.42 13.44 4.61
CA ASP A 238 1.96 14.11 3.37
C ASP A 238 1.31 13.11 2.40
N PRO A 239 0.01 13.27 2.05
CA PRO A 239 -0.69 12.42 1.09
C PRO A 239 -0.06 12.39 -0.32
N ALA A 240 0.78 13.35 -0.65
CA ALA A 240 1.52 13.37 -1.91
C ALA A 240 2.39 12.12 -2.11
N PHE A 241 2.89 11.52 -1.00
CA PHE A 241 3.64 10.27 -1.07
C PHE A 241 2.77 9.12 -1.59
N ASP A 242 1.60 8.88 -0.99
CA ASP A 242 0.70 7.80 -1.43
C ASP A 242 0.27 7.96 -2.88
N LEU A 243 -0.03 9.19 -3.31
CA LEU A 243 -0.36 9.50 -4.70
C LEU A 243 0.79 9.15 -5.65
N GLY A 244 1.99 9.63 -5.36
CA GLY A 244 3.17 9.35 -6.17
C GLY A 244 3.49 7.85 -6.21
N PHE A 245 3.40 7.19 -5.06
CA PHE A 245 3.68 5.76 -4.91
C PHE A 245 2.68 4.89 -5.68
N PHE A 246 1.37 5.12 -5.51
CA PHE A 246 0.34 4.36 -6.22
C PHE A 246 0.42 4.52 -7.73
N GLN A 247 0.52 5.77 -8.18
CA GLN A 247 0.59 6.09 -9.60
C GLN A 247 1.87 5.54 -10.24
N THR A 248 2.99 5.48 -9.51
CA THR A 248 4.21 4.77 -9.96
C THR A 248 3.87 3.35 -10.39
N HIS A 249 3.12 2.63 -9.57
CA HIS A 249 2.77 1.23 -9.89
C HIS A 249 1.86 1.09 -11.11
N LEU A 250 1.00 2.05 -11.37
CA LEU A 250 0.18 2.07 -12.59
C LEU A 250 1.02 2.42 -13.82
N LEU A 251 1.87 3.47 -13.74
CA LEU A 251 2.72 3.90 -14.84
C LEU A 251 3.72 2.82 -15.28
N LEU A 252 4.34 2.11 -14.34
CA LEU A 252 5.25 1.01 -14.67
C LEU A 252 4.56 -0.11 -15.46
N LYS A 253 3.28 -0.38 -15.15
CA LYS A 253 2.50 -1.37 -15.89
C LYS A 253 2.02 -0.83 -17.24
N THR A 254 1.69 0.46 -17.32
CA THR A 254 1.39 1.15 -18.58
C THR A 254 2.58 1.07 -19.55
N LEU A 255 3.79 1.37 -19.07
CA LEU A 255 5.00 1.25 -19.88
C LEU A 255 5.20 -0.19 -20.40
N ARG A 256 5.01 -1.18 -19.53
CA ARG A 256 5.15 -2.60 -19.89
C ARG A 256 4.10 -3.06 -20.90
N ALA A 257 2.93 -2.43 -20.95
CA ALA A 257 1.80 -2.86 -21.76
C ALA A 257 1.99 -2.65 -23.27
N GLY A 258 3.01 -1.89 -23.71
CA GLY A 258 3.28 -1.66 -25.13
C GLY A 258 2.08 -1.07 -25.88
N GLN A 259 1.54 -1.80 -26.85
CA GLN A 259 0.37 -1.33 -27.65
C GLN A 259 -0.91 -1.15 -26.83
N GLN A 260 -1.02 -1.83 -25.68
CA GLN A 260 -2.18 -1.68 -24.77
C GLN A 260 -1.98 -0.52 -23.76
N ALA A 261 -0.89 0.23 -23.84
CA ALA A 261 -0.62 1.33 -22.91
C ALA A 261 -1.75 2.35 -22.78
N PRO A 262 -2.50 2.73 -23.84
CA PRO A 262 -3.66 3.61 -23.70
C PRO A 262 -4.75 3.08 -22.77
N ASP A 263 -5.04 1.77 -22.81
CA ASP A 263 -6.05 1.15 -21.95
C ASP A 263 -5.61 1.14 -20.47
N TYR A 264 -4.30 0.92 -20.22
CA TYR A 264 -3.73 1.04 -18.87
C TYR A 264 -3.71 2.50 -18.38
N TRP A 265 -3.50 3.46 -19.29
CA TRP A 265 -3.55 4.88 -18.93
C TRP A 265 -4.94 5.32 -18.51
N GLU A 266 -6.00 4.74 -19.07
CA GLU A 266 -7.38 4.99 -18.62
C GLU A 266 -7.55 4.68 -17.13
N LEU A 267 -6.89 3.63 -16.60
CA LEU A 267 -6.93 3.34 -15.16
C LEU A 267 -6.28 4.45 -14.32
N VAL A 268 -5.20 5.07 -14.82
CA VAL A 268 -4.56 6.22 -14.16
C VAL A 268 -5.55 7.40 -14.11
N THR A 269 -6.22 7.68 -15.20
CA THR A 269 -7.23 8.75 -15.28
C THR A 269 -8.40 8.48 -14.34
N CYS A 270 -8.98 7.28 -14.38
CA CYS A 270 -10.09 6.89 -13.50
C CYS A 270 -9.73 7.00 -12.01
N PHE A 271 -8.52 6.58 -11.63
CA PHE A 271 -8.03 6.73 -10.26
C PHE A 271 -7.94 8.21 -9.85
N GLN A 272 -7.33 9.05 -10.68
CA GLN A 272 -7.14 10.46 -10.38
C GLN A 272 -8.46 11.21 -10.26
N GLU A 273 -9.37 11.04 -11.21
CA GLU A 273 -10.68 11.68 -11.20
C GLU A 273 -11.45 11.34 -9.93
N SER A 274 -11.50 10.06 -9.58
CA SER A 274 -12.18 9.58 -8.38
C SER A 274 -11.51 10.10 -7.09
N TYR A 275 -10.17 10.11 -7.04
CA TYR A 275 -9.43 10.64 -5.90
C TYR A 275 -9.73 12.13 -5.66
N TRP A 276 -9.56 12.96 -6.70
CA TRP A 276 -9.77 14.41 -6.57
C TRP A 276 -11.22 14.76 -6.29
N GLN A 277 -12.17 14.03 -6.86
CA GLN A 277 -13.59 14.19 -6.56
C GLN A 277 -13.88 13.89 -5.09
N GLN A 278 -13.40 12.76 -4.56
CA GLN A 278 -13.64 12.37 -3.18
C GLN A 278 -12.92 13.29 -2.19
N LEU A 279 -11.68 13.67 -2.47
CA LEU A 279 -10.93 14.62 -1.66
C LEU A 279 -11.66 15.97 -1.57
N GLY A 280 -12.24 16.46 -2.67
CA GLY A 280 -13.03 17.69 -2.71
C GLY A 280 -14.30 17.63 -1.83
N ILE A 281 -14.86 16.42 -1.63
CA ILE A 281 -16.02 16.21 -0.76
C ILE A 281 -15.61 16.20 0.72
N THR A 282 -14.57 15.46 1.08
CA THR A 282 -14.18 15.21 2.48
C THR A 282 -13.19 16.25 3.02
N GLY A 283 -12.36 16.82 2.16
CA GLY A 283 -11.25 17.70 2.50
C GLY A 283 -11.46 19.17 2.11
N GLN A 284 -12.46 19.82 2.67
CA GLN A 284 -12.75 21.24 2.36
C GLN A 284 -11.60 22.16 2.78
N GLY A 285 -11.18 23.05 1.86
CA GLY A 285 -10.13 24.04 2.10
C GLY A 285 -8.70 23.55 1.93
N MET A 286 -8.50 22.36 1.38
CA MET A 286 -7.17 21.84 1.09
C MET A 286 -6.49 22.58 -0.08
N PRO A 287 -5.16 22.78 -0.02
CA PRO A 287 -4.38 23.36 -1.12
C PRO A 287 -4.14 22.30 -2.21
N VAL A 288 -5.17 22.04 -3.03
CA VAL A 288 -5.18 20.96 -4.03
C VAL A 288 -4.08 21.12 -5.07
N ASP A 289 -3.79 22.34 -5.52
CA ASP A 289 -2.76 22.56 -6.55
C ASP A 289 -1.35 22.28 -6.01
N ASP A 290 -1.05 22.69 -4.76
CA ASP A 290 0.21 22.35 -4.11
C ASP A 290 0.35 20.83 -3.92
N LEU A 291 -0.74 20.14 -3.57
CA LEU A 291 -0.74 18.68 -3.43
C LEU A 291 -0.49 17.99 -4.78
N LYS A 292 -1.07 18.50 -5.87
CA LYS A 292 -0.81 17.99 -7.22
C LYS A 292 0.66 18.12 -7.60
N GLU A 293 1.27 19.29 -7.35
CA GLU A 293 2.69 19.52 -7.65
C GLU A 293 3.57 18.56 -6.83
N ARG A 294 3.35 18.47 -5.51
CA ARG A 294 4.12 17.56 -4.66
C ARG A 294 3.96 16.09 -5.08
N SER A 295 2.73 15.69 -5.48
CA SER A 295 2.47 14.30 -5.92
C SER A 295 3.24 13.95 -7.20
N LEU A 296 3.41 14.88 -8.15
CA LEU A 296 4.24 14.67 -9.34
C LEU A 296 5.72 14.49 -8.98
N ARG A 297 6.22 15.25 -8.02
CA ARG A 297 7.61 15.09 -7.55
C ARG A 297 7.80 13.75 -6.83
N HIS A 298 6.87 13.35 -5.96
CA HIS A 298 6.89 12.04 -5.32
C HIS A 298 6.78 10.90 -6.33
N LEU A 299 5.99 11.06 -7.39
CA LEU A 299 5.96 10.14 -8.53
C LEU A 299 7.37 9.98 -9.13
N GLY A 300 8.09 11.07 -9.37
CA GLY A 300 9.46 11.06 -9.88
C GLY A 300 10.41 10.27 -8.97
N GLY A 301 10.42 10.58 -7.68
CA GLY A 301 11.24 9.89 -6.68
C GLY A 301 10.89 8.39 -6.56
N CYS A 302 9.60 8.06 -6.57
CA CYS A 302 9.14 6.67 -6.51
C CYS A 302 9.46 5.88 -7.78
N LEU A 303 9.36 6.48 -8.98
CA LEU A 303 9.78 5.86 -10.23
C LEU A 303 11.26 5.47 -10.18
N LEU A 304 12.13 6.40 -9.76
CA LEU A 304 13.57 6.11 -9.57
C LEU A 304 13.79 5.02 -8.53
N ALA A 305 13.10 5.07 -7.41
CA ALA A 305 13.24 4.07 -6.36
C ALA A 305 12.80 2.66 -6.79
N ARG A 306 11.83 2.54 -7.70
CA ARG A 306 11.39 1.25 -8.25
C ARG A 306 12.30 0.68 -9.34
N VAL A 307 13.35 1.40 -9.72
CA VAL A 307 14.39 0.95 -10.65
C VAL A 307 15.74 0.85 -9.94
N ASP A 308 16.12 1.85 -9.15
CA ASP A 308 17.46 2.01 -8.57
C ASP A 308 17.49 1.94 -7.03
N GLY A 309 16.32 1.74 -6.36
CA GLY A 309 16.21 1.55 -4.92
C GLY A 309 16.49 0.11 -4.46
N LYS A 310 16.31 -0.16 -3.17
CA LYS A 310 16.51 -1.52 -2.60
C LYS A 310 15.47 -2.55 -3.03
N SER A 311 14.32 -2.12 -3.55
CA SER A 311 13.22 -3.00 -3.96
C SER A 311 12.79 -2.70 -5.40
N PRO A 312 13.65 -2.95 -6.39
CA PRO A 312 13.32 -2.71 -7.80
C PRO A 312 12.21 -3.64 -8.27
N VAL A 313 11.52 -3.24 -9.35
CA VAL A 313 10.54 -4.13 -10.00
C VAL A 313 11.26 -5.18 -10.85
N ASP A 314 10.72 -6.39 -10.84
CA ASP A 314 11.27 -7.58 -11.52
C ASP A 314 10.69 -7.81 -12.94
N TYR A 315 9.60 -7.11 -13.28
CA TYR A 315 8.86 -7.31 -14.53
C TYR A 315 9.17 -6.31 -15.65
N LEU A 316 10.16 -5.42 -15.48
CA LEU A 316 10.64 -4.49 -16.51
C LEU A 316 12.05 -4.86 -16.99
N ASP A 317 12.22 -4.89 -18.30
CA ASP A 317 13.56 -5.00 -18.89
C ASP A 317 14.33 -3.65 -18.82
N GLU A 318 15.62 -3.68 -19.14
CA GLU A 318 16.49 -2.51 -18.97
C GLU A 318 16.11 -1.33 -19.88
N ARG A 319 15.52 -1.58 -21.05
CA ARG A 319 15.08 -0.50 -21.95
C ARG A 319 13.92 0.30 -21.33
N PHE A 320 12.97 -0.38 -20.71
CA PHE A 320 11.90 0.30 -19.96
C PHE A 320 12.44 1.04 -18.74
N LYS A 321 13.43 0.48 -18.03
CA LYS A 321 14.06 1.13 -16.89
C LYS A 321 14.73 2.45 -17.27
N GLU A 322 15.37 2.54 -18.44
CA GLU A 322 15.93 3.81 -18.93
C GLU A 322 14.86 4.88 -19.18
N VAL A 323 13.70 4.49 -19.73
CA VAL A 323 12.55 5.41 -19.88
C VAL A 323 12.07 5.88 -18.51
N VAL A 324 11.96 4.96 -17.53
CA VAL A 324 11.56 5.26 -16.15
C VAL A 324 12.55 6.23 -15.49
N ARG A 325 13.87 5.99 -15.62
CA ARG A 325 14.92 6.89 -15.07
C ARG A 325 14.79 8.30 -15.63
N ARG A 326 14.59 8.43 -16.96
CA ARG A 326 14.42 9.74 -17.60
C ARG A 326 13.18 10.45 -17.05
N ILE A 327 12.00 9.82 -17.10
CA ILE A 327 10.75 10.42 -16.61
C ILE A 327 10.87 10.78 -15.12
N GLY A 328 11.45 9.88 -14.32
CA GLY A 328 11.64 10.09 -12.89
C GLY A 328 12.53 11.31 -12.59
N ARG A 329 13.64 11.47 -13.30
CA ARG A 329 14.53 12.64 -13.18
C ARG A 329 13.83 13.93 -13.59
N ASP A 330 13.15 13.92 -14.74
CA ASP A 330 12.46 15.11 -15.27
C ASP A 330 11.35 15.59 -14.32
N LEU A 331 10.61 14.68 -13.69
CA LEU A 331 9.61 14.99 -12.67
C LEU A 331 10.26 15.54 -11.38
N LEU A 332 11.28 14.87 -10.89
CA LEU A 332 11.97 15.25 -9.67
C LEU A 332 12.61 16.63 -9.78
N CYS A 333 13.25 16.92 -10.92
CA CYS A 333 13.89 18.20 -11.22
C CYS A 333 12.93 19.26 -11.80
N ARG A 334 11.61 19.06 -11.71
CA ARG A 334 10.56 20.01 -12.18
C ARG A 334 10.65 20.38 -13.68
N GLN A 335 11.20 19.51 -14.53
CA GLN A 335 11.15 19.67 -15.98
C GLN A 335 9.80 19.22 -16.55
N ILE A 336 9.14 18.28 -15.88
CA ILE A 336 7.74 17.90 -16.11
C ILE A 336 6.91 18.39 -14.93
N VAL A 337 5.89 19.19 -15.23
CA VAL A 337 5.01 19.82 -14.23
C VAL A 337 3.51 19.55 -14.49
N SER A 338 3.19 18.70 -15.45
CA SER A 338 1.80 18.38 -15.80
C SER A 338 1.60 16.90 -16.13
N TRP A 339 0.42 16.39 -15.82
CA TRP A 339 0.00 15.04 -16.15
C TRP A 339 -0.09 14.78 -17.66
N ASP A 340 -0.43 15.79 -18.46
CA ASP A 340 -0.46 15.66 -19.92
C ASP A 340 0.93 15.33 -20.47
N THR A 341 1.97 15.99 -19.93
CA THR A 341 3.36 15.69 -20.32
C THR A 341 3.78 14.31 -19.84
N VAL A 342 3.39 13.88 -18.61
CA VAL A 342 3.62 12.51 -18.13
C VAL A 342 2.98 11.50 -19.07
N CYS A 343 1.71 11.71 -19.43
CA CYS A 343 0.96 10.87 -20.37
C CYS A 343 1.71 10.69 -21.70
N GLN A 344 2.09 11.81 -22.32
CA GLN A 344 2.80 11.80 -23.61
C GLN A 344 4.11 11.02 -23.50
N GLN A 345 4.91 11.23 -22.46
CA GLN A 345 6.19 10.55 -22.29
C GLN A 345 6.04 9.05 -22.02
N VAL A 346 5.04 8.66 -21.19
CA VAL A 346 4.78 7.26 -20.87
C VAL A 346 4.26 6.51 -22.11
N LEU A 347 3.26 7.05 -22.81
CA LEU A 347 2.70 6.40 -24.01
C LEU A 347 3.72 6.33 -25.15
N SER A 348 4.51 7.40 -25.35
CA SER A 348 5.59 7.37 -26.33
C SER A 348 6.67 6.34 -25.96
N GLY A 349 7.03 6.25 -24.67
CA GLY A 349 7.98 5.27 -24.17
C GLY A 349 7.50 3.83 -24.36
N ALA A 350 6.22 3.57 -24.09
CA ALA A 350 5.61 2.25 -24.29
C ALA A 350 5.55 1.83 -25.78
N SER A 351 5.36 2.79 -26.69
CA SER A 351 5.25 2.52 -28.13
C SER A 351 6.62 2.37 -28.84
N ALA A 352 7.70 2.89 -28.24
CA ALA A 352 9.04 2.86 -28.82
C ALA A 352 9.80 1.55 -28.53
N LEU A 353 9.27 0.68 -27.70
CA LEU A 353 9.88 -0.56 -27.21
C LEU A 353 9.09 -1.80 -27.60
#